data_62ed11079d07de2471495f2602b3831a
#
_entry.id   62ed11079d07de2471495f2602b3831a
#
_cell.length_a   1.000
_cell.length_b   1.000
_cell.length_c   1.000
_cell.angle_alpha   90.00
_cell.angle_beta   90.00
_cell.angle_gamma   90.00
#
_symmetry.space_group_name_H-M   'P 1'
#
loop_
_entity.id
_entity.type
_entity.pdbx_description
1 polymer ?
#
loop_
_entity_poly.entity_id
_entity_poly.type
_entity_poly.pdbx_seq_one_letter_code
_entity_poly.pdbx_strand_id
1 'polypeptide(L)'
;MDSWEIWFYVVSIAQSMGCAWIYSMFQKRAYKKDIRSRHSYVLLGMLLAKEEKLPYYFSGSREEGIGETYIRLPEGIIRVFSWGVDGFAISLVGAVKVDDMLASKAREFCKELNAKENRVRYSVGFDPIVSETCFMITCNFEEEADGDGEDAAEYYILSYAKTYLIPKQQELQMAWEHRMEELKKEKG
;
A
#
# COMPACT_ATOMS: atom_id res chain seq x y z
N MET A 1 16.69 -50.48 18.54
CA MET A 1 15.59 -49.84 17.76
C MET A 1 15.61 -50.44 16.38
N ASP A 2 14.57 -51.20 16.04
CA ASP A 2 14.52 -51.92 14.77
C ASP A 2 14.27 -50.94 13.60
N SER A 3 14.81 -51.27 12.43
CA SER A 3 14.74 -50.41 11.24
C SER A 3 13.31 -49.95 10.90
N TRP A 4 12.29 -50.77 11.21
CA TRP A 4 10.90 -50.46 10.97
C TRP A 4 10.32 -49.42 11.97
N GLU A 5 10.80 -49.40 13.21
CA GLU A 5 10.40 -48.39 14.21
C GLU A 5 10.86 -47.01 13.79
N ILE A 6 12.07 -46.89 13.25
CA ILE A 6 12.60 -45.62 12.70
C ILE A 6 11.73 -45.15 11.55
N TRP A 7 11.35 -46.06 10.64
CA TRP A 7 10.46 -45.70 9.53
C TRP A 7 9.09 -45.25 10.01
N PHE A 8 8.52 -45.90 11.03
CA PHE A 8 7.24 -45.49 11.61
C PHE A 8 7.29 -44.07 12.18
N TYR A 9 8.35 -43.72 12.91
CA TYR A 9 8.54 -42.37 13.43
C TYR A 9 8.71 -41.33 12.32
N VAL A 10 9.49 -41.62 11.31
CA VAL A 10 9.70 -40.72 10.17
C VAL A 10 8.38 -40.44 9.42
N VAL A 11 7.58 -41.48 9.16
CA VAL A 11 6.27 -41.33 8.49
C VAL A 11 5.30 -40.57 9.39
N SER A 12 5.26 -40.80 10.68
CA SER A 12 4.38 -40.08 11.62
C SER A 12 4.73 -38.61 11.72
N ILE A 13 6.02 -38.26 11.72
CA ILE A 13 6.49 -36.87 11.71
C ILE A 13 6.11 -36.22 10.39
N ALA A 14 6.34 -36.87 9.25
CA ALA A 14 5.99 -36.32 7.94
C ALA A 14 4.48 -36.08 7.78
N GLN A 15 3.63 -36.99 8.29
CA GLN A 15 2.18 -36.81 8.32
C GLN A 15 1.76 -35.64 9.21
N SER A 16 2.33 -35.51 10.41
CA SER A 16 2.00 -34.40 11.32
C SER A 16 2.42 -33.06 10.76
N MET A 17 3.59 -32.97 10.10
CA MET A 17 4.04 -31.75 9.40
C MET A 17 3.13 -31.41 8.21
N GLY A 18 2.72 -32.43 7.44
CA GLY A 18 1.77 -32.27 6.33
C GLY A 18 0.41 -31.75 6.81
N CYS A 19 -0.13 -32.34 7.89
CA CYS A 19 -1.38 -31.87 8.48
C CYS A 19 -1.28 -30.44 9.03
N ALA A 20 -0.18 -30.09 9.69
CA ALA A 20 0.05 -28.75 10.21
C ALA A 20 0.16 -27.71 9.07
N TRP A 21 0.82 -28.07 7.97
CA TRP A 21 0.93 -27.21 6.79
C TRP A 21 -0.43 -26.99 6.12
N ILE A 22 -1.20 -28.06 5.90
CA ILE A 22 -2.56 -28.00 5.34
C ILE A 22 -3.46 -27.16 6.26
N TYR A 23 -3.44 -27.38 7.57
CA TYR A 23 -4.20 -26.60 8.54
C TYR A 23 -3.83 -25.11 8.50
N SER A 24 -2.54 -24.81 8.42
CA SER A 24 -2.06 -23.42 8.27
C SER A 24 -2.58 -22.77 6.97
N MET A 25 -2.61 -23.50 5.87
CA MET A 25 -3.18 -23.01 4.61
C MET A 25 -4.69 -22.74 4.73
N PHE A 26 -5.45 -23.64 5.39
CA PHE A 26 -6.88 -23.42 5.62
C PHE A 26 -7.14 -22.23 6.54
N GLN A 27 -6.37 -22.07 7.60
CA GLN A 27 -6.49 -20.90 8.47
C GLN A 27 -6.19 -19.60 7.74
N LYS A 28 -5.13 -19.55 6.90
CA LYS A 28 -4.81 -18.39 6.10
C LYS A 28 -5.96 -18.03 5.12
N ARG A 29 -6.54 -19.04 4.46
CA ARG A 29 -7.68 -18.82 3.55
C ARG A 29 -8.92 -18.35 4.30
N ALA A 30 -9.24 -18.96 5.45
CA ALA A 30 -10.37 -18.54 6.28
C ALA A 30 -10.21 -17.12 6.80
N TYR A 31 -9.00 -16.75 7.23
CA TYR A 31 -8.68 -15.41 7.69
C TYR A 31 -8.76 -14.37 6.57
N LYS A 32 -8.21 -14.69 5.37
CA LYS A 32 -8.38 -13.83 4.19
C LYS A 32 -9.86 -13.63 3.84
N LYS A 33 -10.65 -14.70 3.85
CA LYS A 33 -12.08 -14.63 3.58
C LYS A 33 -12.83 -13.79 4.62
N ASP A 34 -12.48 -13.89 5.89
CA ASP A 34 -13.08 -13.08 6.97
C ASP A 34 -12.74 -11.60 6.80
N ILE A 35 -11.49 -11.27 6.48
CA ILE A 35 -11.08 -9.89 6.21
C ILE A 35 -11.81 -9.33 4.98
N ARG A 36 -11.90 -10.09 3.90
CA ARG A 36 -12.61 -9.69 2.69
C ARG A 36 -14.10 -9.47 2.97
N SER A 37 -14.72 -10.35 3.76
CA SER A 37 -16.15 -10.21 4.13
C SER A 37 -16.43 -8.97 4.97
N ARG A 38 -15.40 -8.40 5.62
CA ARG A 38 -15.49 -7.16 6.40
C ARG A 38 -15.10 -5.91 5.60
N HIS A 39 -14.85 -6.04 4.29
CA HIS A 39 -14.42 -4.95 3.40
C HIS A 39 -13.21 -4.15 3.94
N SER A 40 -12.28 -4.83 4.62
CA SER A 40 -11.12 -4.18 5.23
C SER A 40 -9.87 -4.27 4.35
N TYR A 41 -9.79 -3.41 3.34
CA TYR A 41 -8.63 -3.27 2.47
C TYR A 41 -7.34 -2.90 3.23
N VAL A 42 -7.49 -2.26 4.37
CA VAL A 42 -6.37 -1.90 5.24
C VAL A 42 -5.70 -3.15 5.83
N LEU A 43 -6.51 -4.10 6.33
CA LEU A 43 -6.01 -5.38 6.83
C LEU A 43 -5.49 -6.27 5.69
N LEU A 44 -6.09 -6.18 4.51
CA LEU A 44 -5.57 -6.86 3.32
C LEU A 44 -4.18 -6.36 2.95
N GLY A 45 -3.95 -5.04 2.96
CA GLY A 45 -2.61 -4.47 2.76
C GLY A 45 -1.58 -4.99 3.77
N MET A 46 -1.97 -5.12 5.04
CA MET A 46 -1.12 -5.72 6.07
C MET A 46 -0.78 -7.19 5.78
N LEU A 47 -1.77 -7.98 5.35
CA LEU A 47 -1.55 -9.39 5.00
C LEU A 47 -0.61 -9.54 3.81
N LEU A 48 -0.83 -8.78 2.74
CA LEU A 48 0.02 -8.79 1.55
C LEU A 48 1.46 -8.41 1.88
N ALA A 49 1.66 -7.37 2.71
CA ALA A 49 2.99 -7.00 3.16
C ALA A 49 3.67 -8.13 3.94
N LYS A 50 2.92 -8.84 4.79
CA LYS A 50 3.42 -9.98 5.55
C LYS A 50 3.78 -11.17 4.64
N GLU A 51 2.97 -11.47 3.63
CA GLU A 51 3.22 -12.53 2.66
C GLU A 51 4.46 -12.25 1.81
N GLU A 52 4.63 -11.01 1.35
CA GLU A 52 5.79 -10.55 0.59
C GLU A 52 7.02 -10.26 1.47
N LYS A 53 6.92 -10.47 2.80
CA LYS A 53 7.98 -10.17 3.78
C LYS A 53 8.46 -8.72 3.75
N LEU A 54 7.56 -7.80 3.43
CA LEU A 54 7.84 -6.37 3.43
C LEU A 54 7.65 -5.80 4.85
N PRO A 55 8.49 -4.84 5.27
CA PRO A 55 8.26 -4.10 6.50
C PRO A 55 6.95 -3.31 6.40
N TYR A 56 6.11 -3.41 7.44
CA TYR A 56 4.85 -2.68 7.48
C TYR A 56 4.56 -2.17 8.90
N TYR A 57 3.75 -1.13 8.95
CA TYR A 57 3.20 -0.56 10.19
C TYR A 57 1.68 -0.40 10.02
N PHE A 58 0.93 -0.79 11.03
CA PHE A 58 -0.51 -0.66 11.06
C PHE A 58 -0.91 0.29 12.19
N SER A 59 -1.78 1.25 11.87
CA SER A 59 -2.36 2.20 12.83
C SER A 59 -3.89 2.11 12.76
N GLY A 60 -4.53 1.73 13.85
CA GLY A 60 -6.00 1.64 13.93
C GLY A 60 -6.48 0.43 14.74
N SER A 61 -7.76 0.10 14.57
CA SER A 61 -8.41 -1.05 15.21
C SER A 61 -8.48 -2.23 14.24
N ARG A 62 -7.76 -3.30 14.57
CA ARG A 62 -7.81 -4.55 13.78
C ARG A 62 -9.15 -5.25 13.86
N GLU A 63 -9.85 -5.12 14.98
CA GLU A 63 -11.16 -5.75 15.20
C GLU A 63 -12.24 -5.10 14.34
N GLU A 64 -12.17 -3.79 14.19
CA GLU A 64 -13.11 -3.01 13.40
C GLU A 64 -12.69 -2.89 11.92
N GLY A 65 -11.45 -3.27 11.59
CA GLY A 65 -10.90 -3.11 10.24
C GLY A 65 -10.70 -1.66 9.82
N ILE A 66 -10.67 -0.74 10.79
CA ILE A 66 -10.51 0.70 10.55
C ILE A 66 -9.07 1.11 10.84
N GLY A 67 -8.51 1.91 9.96
CA GLY A 67 -7.14 2.43 10.15
C GLY A 67 -6.38 2.58 8.85
N GLU A 68 -5.07 2.47 8.96
CA GLU A 68 -4.14 2.66 7.87
C GLU A 68 -3.01 1.64 7.95
N THR A 69 -2.61 1.10 6.82
CA THR A 69 -1.43 0.25 6.71
C THR A 69 -0.37 0.97 5.88
N TYR A 70 0.80 1.14 6.45
CA TYR A 70 1.98 1.66 5.77
C TYR A 70 2.88 0.48 5.41
N ILE A 71 3.26 0.38 4.15
CA ILE A 71 4.11 -0.70 3.63
C ILE A 71 5.36 -0.07 3.03
N ARG A 72 6.53 -0.49 3.50
CA ARG A 72 7.80 -0.01 2.96
C ARG A 72 8.21 -0.86 1.75
N LEU A 73 8.24 -0.24 0.59
CA LEU A 73 8.84 -0.77 -0.63
C LEU A 73 10.29 -0.27 -0.77
N PRO A 74 11.12 -0.87 -1.60
CA PRO A 74 12.47 -0.37 -1.88
C PRO A 74 12.49 1.08 -2.37
N GLU A 75 11.49 1.46 -3.15
CA GLU A 75 11.39 2.75 -3.82
C GLU A 75 10.62 3.80 -3.01
N GLY A 76 9.91 3.41 -1.94
CA GLY A 76 9.12 4.36 -1.15
C GLY A 76 8.17 3.71 -0.16
N ILE A 77 7.35 4.52 0.48
CA ILE A 77 6.35 4.05 1.43
C ILE A 77 4.97 4.24 0.83
N ILE A 78 4.19 3.17 0.78
CA ILE A 78 2.78 3.24 0.43
C ILE A 78 1.92 3.19 1.68
N ARG A 79 0.84 3.95 1.66
CA ARG A 79 -0.20 3.98 2.68
C ARG A 79 -1.48 3.46 2.08
N VAL A 80 -2.07 2.45 2.69
CA VAL A 80 -3.39 1.90 2.33
C VAL A 80 -4.38 2.34 3.40
N PHE A 81 -5.46 2.97 3.02
CA PHE A 81 -6.50 3.43 3.95
C PHE A 81 -7.90 3.33 3.34
N SER A 82 -8.89 3.08 4.16
CA SER A 82 -10.30 3.10 3.75
C SER A 82 -10.85 4.52 3.82
N TRP A 83 -11.73 4.85 2.89
CA TRP A 83 -12.44 6.13 2.86
C TRP A 83 -13.94 5.89 2.70
N GLY A 84 -14.56 5.33 3.68
CA GLY A 84 -15.96 4.93 3.66
C GLY A 84 -16.11 3.42 3.63
N VAL A 85 -17.34 2.97 3.36
CA VAL A 85 -17.72 1.55 3.40
C VAL A 85 -17.31 0.83 2.11
N ASP A 86 -17.30 1.57 0.99
CA ASP A 86 -17.26 0.99 -0.36
C ASP A 86 -15.98 1.33 -1.15
N GLY A 87 -14.92 1.76 -0.46
CA GLY A 87 -13.70 2.12 -1.17
C GLY A 87 -12.45 2.18 -0.32
N PHE A 88 -11.33 2.15 -1.00
CA PHE A 88 -10.02 2.33 -0.39
C PHE A 88 -9.13 3.23 -1.26
N ALA A 89 -8.09 3.74 -0.66
CA ALA A 89 -7.09 4.50 -1.37
C ALA A 89 -5.69 3.98 -1.10
N ILE A 90 -4.83 4.10 -2.09
CA ILE A 90 -3.40 3.86 -1.97
C ILE A 90 -2.70 5.18 -2.20
N SER A 91 -1.86 5.59 -1.26
CA SER A 91 -1.06 6.80 -1.37
C SER A 91 0.42 6.47 -1.34
N LEU A 92 1.19 7.00 -2.27
CA LEU A 92 2.64 7.02 -2.16
C LEU A 92 3.03 8.23 -1.31
N VAL A 93 3.66 7.94 -0.17
CA VAL A 93 4.01 8.90 0.87
C VAL A 93 5.47 9.31 0.74
N GLY A 94 5.78 10.58 1.01
CA GLY A 94 7.16 11.07 0.91
C GLY A 94 7.71 11.03 -0.51
N ALA A 95 6.82 11.11 -1.50
CA ALA A 95 7.18 10.97 -2.91
C ALA A 95 8.28 11.95 -3.33
N VAL A 96 8.10 13.22 -3.00
CA VAL A 96 9.10 14.27 -3.24
C VAL A 96 9.06 15.25 -2.06
N LYS A 97 10.21 15.52 -1.47
CA LYS A 97 10.32 16.49 -0.38
C LYS A 97 10.07 17.91 -0.88
N VAL A 98 9.37 18.67 -0.07
CA VAL A 98 9.04 20.08 -0.32
C VAL A 98 9.58 20.92 0.83
N ASP A 99 10.31 21.98 0.53
CA ASP A 99 10.67 22.99 1.51
C ASP A 99 9.40 23.68 2.02
N ASP A 100 9.26 23.84 3.33
CA ASP A 100 8.09 24.45 3.96
C ASP A 100 7.77 25.84 3.40
N MET A 101 8.80 26.63 3.06
CA MET A 101 8.63 27.95 2.41
C MET A 101 8.02 27.86 1.02
N LEU A 102 8.11 26.70 0.38
CA LEU A 102 7.56 26.43 -0.95
C LEU A 102 6.23 25.69 -0.92
N ALA A 103 5.72 25.32 0.26
CA ALA A 103 4.52 24.51 0.40
C ALA A 103 3.28 25.15 -0.28
N SER A 104 3.15 26.48 -0.26
CA SER A 104 2.06 27.17 -0.97
C SER A 104 2.16 26.98 -2.49
N LYS A 105 3.34 27.17 -3.05
CA LYS A 105 3.58 26.99 -4.49
C LYS A 105 3.42 25.54 -4.92
N ALA A 106 3.84 24.60 -4.07
CA ALA A 106 3.65 23.17 -4.32
C ALA A 106 2.16 22.81 -4.33
N ARG A 107 1.32 23.42 -3.46
CA ARG A 107 -0.14 23.23 -3.49
C ARG A 107 -0.78 23.79 -4.77
N GLU A 108 -0.33 24.94 -5.27
CA GLU A 108 -0.77 25.48 -6.54
C GLU A 108 -0.40 24.55 -7.70
N PHE A 109 0.83 24.05 -7.69
CA PHE A 109 1.29 23.08 -8.67
C PHE A 109 0.47 21.77 -8.64
N CYS A 110 0.10 21.27 -7.46
CA CYS A 110 -0.83 20.15 -7.33
C CYS A 110 -2.19 20.42 -7.99
N LYS A 111 -2.73 21.64 -7.88
CA LYS A 111 -4.00 22.00 -8.55
C LYS A 111 -3.86 21.94 -10.07
N GLU A 112 -2.74 22.43 -10.60
CA GLU A 112 -2.45 22.37 -12.05
C GLU A 112 -2.33 20.92 -12.54
N LEU A 113 -1.67 20.05 -11.78
CA LEU A 113 -1.55 18.62 -12.10
C LEU A 113 -2.91 17.91 -12.03
N ASN A 114 -3.66 18.14 -10.96
CA ASN A 114 -4.98 17.53 -10.77
C ASN A 114 -6.02 17.98 -11.81
N ALA A 115 -5.82 19.12 -12.46
CA ALA A 115 -6.67 19.55 -13.56
C ALA A 115 -6.42 18.77 -14.86
N LYS A 116 -5.25 18.12 -14.98
CA LYS A 116 -4.82 17.38 -16.17
C LYS A 116 -4.92 15.87 -16.00
N GLU A 117 -4.91 15.39 -14.75
CA GLU A 117 -4.91 13.96 -14.40
C GLU A 117 -6.13 13.64 -13.55
N ASN A 118 -6.85 12.57 -13.90
CA ASN A 118 -8.06 12.13 -13.19
C ASN A 118 -7.91 10.80 -12.44
N ARG A 119 -6.84 10.04 -12.73
CA ARG A 119 -6.61 8.72 -12.11
C ARG A 119 -5.91 8.81 -10.76
N VAL A 120 -5.08 9.81 -10.59
CA VAL A 120 -4.38 10.07 -9.33
C VAL A 120 -4.65 11.48 -8.85
N ARG A 121 -4.55 11.69 -7.56
CA ARG A 121 -4.64 12.99 -6.92
C ARG A 121 -3.32 13.34 -6.27
N TYR A 122 -2.79 14.49 -6.63
CA TYR A 122 -1.60 15.07 -6.03
C TYR A 122 -1.98 15.99 -4.87
N SER A 123 -1.27 15.87 -3.77
CA SER A 123 -1.43 16.74 -2.60
C SER A 123 -0.09 17.02 -1.93
N VAL A 124 -0.04 18.06 -1.09
CA VAL A 124 1.14 18.42 -0.29
C VAL A 124 0.74 18.57 1.15
N GLY A 125 1.45 17.92 2.02
CA GLY A 125 1.24 17.97 3.46
C GLY A 125 2.44 17.46 4.24
N PHE A 126 2.41 17.72 5.55
CA PHE A 126 3.35 17.11 6.48
C PHE A 126 2.99 15.64 6.66
N ASP A 127 3.96 14.77 6.48
CA ASP A 127 3.80 13.34 6.73
C ASP A 127 4.56 12.94 8.00
N PRO A 128 3.86 12.40 9.01
CA PRO A 128 4.47 12.05 10.28
C PRO A 128 5.43 10.85 10.20
N ILE A 129 5.29 9.99 9.19
CA ILE A 129 6.15 8.81 9.03
C ILE A 129 7.54 9.21 8.57
N VAL A 130 7.62 10.14 7.61
CA VAL A 130 8.90 10.67 7.12
C VAL A 130 9.33 11.94 7.85
N SER A 131 8.44 12.52 8.70
CA SER A 131 8.66 13.76 9.46
C SER A 131 9.05 14.95 8.58
N GLU A 132 8.48 15.05 7.40
CA GLU A 132 8.77 16.09 6.40
C GLU A 132 7.51 16.53 5.67
N THR A 133 7.52 17.76 5.16
CA THR A 133 6.52 18.21 4.17
C THR A 133 6.89 17.61 2.81
N CYS A 134 5.95 16.92 2.20
CA CYS A 134 6.20 16.23 0.94
C CYS A 134 4.96 16.19 0.04
N PHE A 135 5.19 15.91 -1.24
CA PHE A 135 4.12 15.50 -2.12
C PHE A 135 3.65 14.08 -1.78
N MET A 136 2.35 13.88 -1.93
CA MET A 136 1.69 12.59 -1.86
C MET A 136 0.94 12.36 -3.17
N ILE A 137 1.00 11.14 -3.67
CA ILE A 137 0.28 10.71 -4.88
C ILE A 137 -0.73 9.66 -4.43
N THR A 138 -2.02 9.96 -4.55
CA THR A 138 -3.11 9.11 -4.07
C THR A 138 -3.94 8.61 -5.23
N CYS A 139 -4.25 7.33 -5.25
CA CYS A 139 -5.23 6.71 -6.12
C CYS A 139 -6.38 6.18 -5.29
N ASN A 140 -7.62 6.53 -5.68
CA ASN A 140 -8.83 6.05 -5.05
C ASN A 140 -9.40 4.90 -5.87
N PHE A 141 -9.88 3.87 -5.17
CA PHE A 141 -10.54 2.71 -5.75
C PHE A 141 -11.94 2.62 -5.12
N GLU A 142 -12.95 2.63 -5.97
CA GLU A 142 -14.33 2.33 -5.58
C GLU A 142 -14.56 0.84 -5.80
N GLU A 143 -15.29 0.20 -4.90
CA GLU A 143 -15.70 -1.18 -5.08
C GLU A 143 -16.74 -1.21 -6.18
N GLU A 144 -16.41 -1.74 -7.35
CA GLU A 144 -17.43 -2.05 -8.34
C GLU A 144 -18.25 -3.23 -7.83
N ALA A 145 -19.57 -3.08 -7.83
CA ALA A 145 -20.53 -4.03 -7.27
C ALA A 145 -20.55 -5.42 -7.97
N ASP A 146 -19.74 -5.62 -8.98
CA ASP A 146 -19.64 -6.88 -9.72
C ASP A 146 -18.49 -7.73 -9.20
N GLY A 147 -18.83 -8.92 -8.72
CA GLY A 147 -18.07 -9.93 -7.97
C GLY A 147 -16.66 -10.34 -8.38
N ASP A 148 -16.00 -9.67 -9.31
CA ASP A 148 -14.60 -9.88 -9.68
C ASP A 148 -13.62 -9.00 -8.87
N GLY A 149 -14.13 -8.15 -7.96
CA GLY A 149 -13.35 -7.18 -7.20
C GLY A 149 -12.38 -7.77 -6.17
N GLU A 150 -12.58 -9.02 -5.74
CA GLU A 150 -11.78 -9.62 -4.66
C GLU A 150 -10.31 -9.85 -5.07
N ASP A 151 -10.06 -10.41 -6.24
CA ASP A 151 -8.71 -10.63 -6.76
C ASP A 151 -8.08 -9.31 -7.27
N ALA A 152 -8.92 -8.36 -7.69
CA ALA A 152 -8.50 -7.06 -8.12
C ALA A 152 -7.86 -6.25 -6.98
N ALA A 153 -8.41 -6.24 -5.77
CA ALA A 153 -7.87 -5.47 -4.65
C ALA A 153 -6.45 -5.92 -4.25
N GLU A 154 -6.17 -7.24 -4.25
CA GLU A 154 -4.82 -7.77 -4.00
C GLU A 154 -3.83 -7.28 -5.07
N TYR A 155 -4.22 -7.34 -6.33
CA TYR A 155 -3.43 -6.85 -7.44
C TYR A 155 -3.17 -5.34 -7.32
N TYR A 156 -4.19 -4.54 -7.01
CA TYR A 156 -4.07 -3.10 -6.98
C TYR A 156 -3.18 -2.57 -5.85
N ILE A 157 -3.15 -3.20 -4.66
CA ILE A 157 -2.40 -2.66 -3.53
C ILE A 157 -0.88 -2.65 -3.80
N LEU A 158 -0.29 -3.77 -4.17
CA LEU A 158 1.18 -3.84 -4.36
C LEU A 158 1.60 -3.68 -5.81
N SER A 159 0.92 -4.34 -6.75
CA SER A 159 1.27 -4.27 -8.17
C SER A 159 1.03 -2.88 -8.72
N TYR A 160 -0.11 -2.27 -8.42
CA TYR A 160 -0.43 -0.92 -8.88
C TYR A 160 0.50 0.13 -8.28
N ALA A 161 0.86 0.00 -7.00
CA ALA A 161 1.85 0.86 -6.39
C ALA A 161 3.18 0.80 -7.15
N LYS A 162 3.68 -0.41 -7.45
CA LYS A 162 4.96 -0.62 -8.14
C LYS A 162 4.92 -0.21 -9.62
N THR A 163 3.83 -0.52 -10.33
CA THR A 163 3.76 -0.32 -11.78
C THR A 163 3.24 1.06 -12.19
N TYR A 164 2.54 1.74 -11.30
CA TYR A 164 1.91 3.01 -11.61
C TYR A 164 2.31 4.16 -10.68
N LEU A 165 2.15 4.03 -9.36
CA LEU A 165 2.41 5.15 -8.44
C LEU A 165 3.90 5.52 -8.35
N ILE A 166 4.79 4.52 -8.34
CA ILE A 166 6.25 4.77 -8.28
C ILE A 166 6.77 5.46 -9.55
N PRO A 167 6.41 5.06 -10.78
CA PRO A 167 6.73 5.82 -11.97
C PRO A 167 6.20 7.27 -11.93
N LYS A 168 4.98 7.48 -11.43
CA LYS A 168 4.41 8.83 -11.26
C LYS A 168 5.21 9.71 -10.28
N GLN A 169 5.88 9.12 -9.29
CA GLN A 169 6.79 9.86 -8.42
C GLN A 169 7.95 10.49 -9.21
N GLN A 170 8.54 9.74 -10.12
CA GLN A 170 9.66 10.23 -10.93
C GLN A 170 9.20 11.36 -11.87
N GLU A 171 8.05 11.19 -12.50
CA GLU A 171 7.43 12.24 -13.33
C GLU A 171 7.17 13.52 -12.51
N LEU A 172 6.61 13.36 -11.30
CA LEU A 172 6.34 14.47 -10.39
C LEU A 172 7.63 15.20 -9.98
N GLN A 173 8.67 14.45 -9.64
CA GLN A 173 9.96 15.02 -9.24
C GLN A 173 10.54 15.86 -10.36
N MET A 174 10.64 15.33 -11.57
CA MET A 174 11.16 16.07 -12.74
C MET A 174 10.32 17.31 -13.03
N ALA A 175 9.00 17.19 -12.98
CA ALA A 175 8.10 18.34 -13.23
C ALA A 175 8.24 19.43 -12.15
N TRP A 176 8.42 19.03 -10.88
CA TRP A 176 8.64 19.96 -9.79
C TRP A 176 10.00 20.66 -9.88
N GLU A 177 11.07 19.94 -10.18
CA GLU A 177 12.40 20.52 -10.41
C GLU A 177 12.38 21.55 -11.54
N HIS A 178 11.75 21.23 -12.67
CA HIS A 178 11.57 22.16 -13.77
C HIS A 178 10.78 23.43 -13.35
N ARG A 179 9.69 23.25 -12.60
CA ARG A 179 8.91 24.37 -12.06
C ARG A 179 9.75 25.27 -11.15
N MET A 180 10.62 24.68 -10.34
CA MET A 180 11.52 25.43 -9.46
C MET A 180 12.57 26.24 -10.25
N GLU A 181 13.06 25.73 -11.37
CA GLU A 181 13.96 26.46 -12.25
C GLU A 181 13.28 27.66 -12.90
N GLU A 182 12.03 27.50 -13.36
CA GLU A 182 11.24 28.62 -13.91
C GLU A 182 11.06 29.72 -12.86
N LEU A 183 10.67 29.37 -11.63
CA LEU A 183 10.48 30.33 -10.56
C LEU A 183 11.77 31.07 -10.14
N LYS A 184 12.94 30.46 -10.35
CA LYS A 184 14.24 31.15 -10.16
C LYS A 184 14.51 32.16 -11.26
N LYS A 185 14.18 31.85 -12.52
CA LYS A 185 14.36 32.74 -13.68
C LYS A 185 13.45 33.97 -13.63
N GLU A 186 12.23 33.82 -13.07
CA GLU A 186 11.29 34.94 -12.92
C GLU A 186 11.73 35.96 -11.84
N LYS A 187 12.62 35.58 -10.93
CA LYS A 187 13.09 36.44 -9.83
C LYS A 187 14.43 37.12 -10.08
N GLY A 188 15.13 36.76 -11.12
CA GLY A 188 16.42 37.37 -11.55
C GLY A 188 16.24 38.34 -12.68
#